data_de5502f36053ffe5edb9a493f4946f21
#
_entry.id   de5502f36053ffe5edb9a493f4946f21
#
_cell.length_a   1.000
_cell.length_b   1.000
_cell.length_c   1.000
_cell.angle_alpha   90.00
_cell.angle_beta   90.00
_cell.angle_gamma   90.00
#
_symmetry.space_group_name_H-M   'P 1'
#
loop_
_entity.id
_entity.type
_entity.pdbx_description
1 polymer ?
#
loop_
_entity_poly.entity_id
_entity_poly.type
_entity_poly.pdbx_seq_one_letter_code
_entity_poly.pdbx_strand_id
1 'polypeptide(L)'
;VDLDITLRNDVKVEVSGGDNAGLACGTMDENTSLAVSLSSSSLDVSGKSNAGVFVGKMSADATLNIDKCDTLTSVNISANNAGGLVGSAENAEINVGEGVTLTMTGSVTGSVTAGGLFGSYTYSKADEKTFDISKFSGMKMALACSSGDTADSAAVGSVFGVLINSADSVK
;
A
#
# COMPACT_ATOMS: atom_id res chain seq x y z
N VAL A 1 9.70 14.29 -5.22
CA VAL A 1 10.63 14.14 -4.07
C VAL A 1 11.21 12.74 -4.14
N ASP A 2 12.54 12.64 -4.09
CA ASP A 2 13.26 11.37 -4.02
C ASP A 2 13.63 11.11 -2.56
N LEU A 3 13.21 9.96 -2.05
CA LEU A 3 13.45 9.54 -0.69
C LEU A 3 14.16 8.18 -0.70
N ASP A 4 15.42 8.16 -0.28
CA ASP A 4 16.19 6.95 -0.16
C ASP A 4 16.20 6.47 1.30
N ILE A 5 15.52 5.36 1.57
CA ILE A 5 15.41 4.78 2.90
C ILE A 5 16.22 3.50 2.94
N THR A 6 17.38 3.54 3.57
CA THR A 6 18.20 2.35 3.79
C THR A 6 18.03 1.83 5.22
N LEU A 7 17.40 0.69 5.38
CA LEU A 7 17.24 0.00 6.65
C LEU A 7 18.30 -1.12 6.76
N ARG A 8 18.86 -1.30 7.94
CA ARG A 8 19.79 -2.42 8.20
C ARG A 8 19.02 -3.72 8.38
N ASN A 9 19.59 -4.82 7.92
CA ASN A 9 18.93 -6.14 7.85
C ASN A 9 18.45 -6.71 9.18
N ASP A 10 18.94 -6.22 10.31
CA ASP A 10 18.65 -6.70 11.65
C ASP A 10 17.83 -5.70 12.49
N VAL A 11 17.39 -4.61 11.88
CA VAL A 11 16.61 -3.56 12.56
C VAL A 11 15.13 -3.78 12.35
N LYS A 12 14.37 -3.84 13.43
CA LYS A 12 12.92 -3.72 13.40
C LYS A 12 12.54 -2.25 13.34
N VAL A 13 11.73 -1.89 12.37
CA VAL A 13 11.19 -0.54 12.24
C VAL A 13 9.71 -0.57 12.60
N GLU A 14 9.31 0.31 13.50
CA GLU A 14 7.92 0.49 13.90
C GLU A 14 7.45 1.87 13.47
N VAL A 15 6.38 1.92 12.69
CA VAL A 15 5.71 3.15 12.26
C VAL A 15 4.30 3.15 12.82
N SER A 16 3.99 4.12 13.66
CA SER A 16 2.65 4.30 14.20
C SER A 16 2.13 5.68 13.85
N GLY A 17 1.06 5.73 13.07
CA GLY A 17 0.38 6.95 12.65
C GLY A 17 -0.98 7.11 13.32
N GLY A 18 -1.41 8.36 13.57
CA GLY A 18 -2.75 8.65 14.07
C GLY A 18 -3.82 8.14 13.10
N ASP A 19 -3.94 8.76 11.94
CA ASP A 19 -4.90 8.33 10.91
C ASP A 19 -4.24 7.50 9.81
N ASN A 20 -3.13 7.97 9.26
CA ASN A 20 -2.47 7.33 8.13
C ASN A 20 -1.03 6.99 8.50
N ALA A 21 -0.59 5.77 8.21
CA ALA A 21 0.76 5.29 8.49
C ALA A 21 1.40 4.66 7.26
N GLY A 22 2.63 5.05 6.97
CA GLY A 22 3.47 4.48 5.93
C GLY A 22 4.93 4.78 6.23
N LEU A 23 5.83 3.88 5.87
CA LEU A 23 7.27 4.05 6.11
C LEU A 23 7.82 5.30 5.41
N ALA A 24 7.43 5.52 4.18
CA ALA A 24 7.87 6.68 3.41
C ALA A 24 7.01 7.92 3.71
N CYS A 25 5.69 7.75 3.82
CA CYS A 25 4.78 8.86 3.99
C CYS A 25 3.44 8.41 4.57
N GLY A 26 2.89 9.14 5.54
CA GLY A 26 1.54 8.89 6.04
C GLY A 26 0.48 9.24 4.99
N THR A 27 0.62 10.41 4.33
CA THR A 27 -0.31 10.87 3.29
C THR A 27 0.46 11.50 2.13
N MET A 28 0.11 11.14 0.92
CA MET A 28 0.51 11.84 -0.31
C MET A 28 -0.67 12.66 -0.82
N ASP A 29 -0.46 13.95 -0.96
CA ASP A 29 -1.46 14.87 -1.47
C ASP A 29 -1.61 14.78 -3.00
N GLU A 30 -2.63 15.44 -3.53
CA GLU A 30 -2.92 15.47 -4.97
C GLU A 30 -1.74 15.94 -5.81
N ASN A 31 -1.54 15.32 -6.96
CA ASN A 31 -0.49 15.66 -7.92
C ASN A 31 0.94 15.62 -7.34
N THR A 32 1.17 14.86 -6.28
CA THR A 32 2.51 14.65 -5.73
C THR A 32 3.15 13.39 -6.28
N SER A 33 4.48 13.41 -6.39
CA SER A 33 5.26 12.24 -6.77
C SER A 33 6.33 11.95 -5.73
N LEU A 34 6.48 10.68 -5.37
CA LEU A 34 7.48 10.19 -4.43
C LEU A 34 8.20 9.00 -5.05
N ALA A 35 9.52 9.05 -5.10
CA ALA A 35 10.36 7.91 -5.45
C ALA A 35 10.96 7.32 -4.17
N VAL A 36 10.93 6.00 -4.04
CA VAL A 36 11.43 5.30 -2.86
C VAL A 36 12.38 4.18 -3.22
N SER A 37 13.43 4.07 -2.43
CA SER A 37 14.34 2.92 -2.40
C SER A 37 14.36 2.34 -1.00
N LEU A 38 14.13 1.04 -0.86
CA LEU A 38 14.01 0.37 0.43
C LEU A 38 14.83 -0.92 0.44
N SER A 39 15.68 -1.08 1.43
CA SER A 39 16.45 -2.31 1.66
C SER A 39 15.91 -3.12 2.84
N SER A 40 16.29 -4.39 2.89
CA SER A 40 15.77 -5.46 3.75
C SER A 40 15.60 -5.08 5.23
N SER A 41 14.43 -5.38 5.80
CA SER A 41 14.13 -5.15 7.21
C SER A 41 12.86 -5.87 7.68
N SER A 42 12.68 -5.94 8.99
CA SER A 42 11.40 -6.24 9.62
C SER A 42 10.63 -4.93 9.85
N LEU A 43 9.35 -4.91 9.53
CA LEU A 43 8.56 -3.68 9.50
C LEU A 43 7.17 -3.89 10.11
N ASP A 44 6.85 -3.11 11.12
CA ASP A 44 5.50 -3.01 11.67
C ASP A 44 4.92 -1.62 11.34
N VAL A 45 3.81 -1.57 10.65
CA VAL A 45 3.11 -0.32 10.30
C VAL A 45 1.69 -0.36 10.85
N SER A 46 1.36 0.58 11.71
CA SER A 46 0.02 0.69 12.28
C SER A 46 -0.57 2.09 12.10
N GLY A 47 -1.78 2.16 11.57
CA GLY A 47 -2.56 3.37 11.42
C GLY A 47 -3.99 3.16 11.92
N LYS A 48 -4.69 4.23 12.30
CA LYS A 48 -6.10 4.12 12.65
C LYS A 48 -6.95 3.90 11.41
N SER A 49 -6.80 4.77 10.41
CA SER A 49 -7.64 4.73 9.20
C SER A 49 -6.97 3.95 8.08
N ASN A 50 -5.72 4.26 7.74
CA ASN A 50 -5.02 3.65 6.61
C ASN A 50 -3.58 3.29 6.96
N ALA A 51 -3.13 2.11 6.54
CA ALA A 51 -1.73 1.70 6.68
C ALA A 51 -1.24 0.92 5.45
N GLY A 52 -0.01 1.21 5.04
CA GLY A 52 0.71 0.51 3.98
C GLY A 52 2.22 0.57 4.20
N VAL A 53 2.98 -0.35 3.61
CA VAL A 53 4.44 -0.32 3.75
C VAL A 53 5.00 1.03 3.33
N PHE A 54 4.63 1.52 2.16
CA PHE A 54 5.17 2.78 1.66
C PHE A 54 4.31 3.98 2.08
N VAL A 55 3.00 3.91 1.85
CA VAL A 55 2.10 5.05 2.04
C VAL A 55 0.82 4.62 2.74
N GLY A 56 0.40 5.39 3.75
CA GLY A 56 -0.89 5.18 4.40
C GLY A 56 -2.06 5.54 3.48
N LYS A 57 -2.04 6.76 2.92
CA LYS A 57 -3.07 7.26 2.00
C LYS A 57 -2.46 8.00 0.82
N MET A 58 -2.92 7.69 -0.38
CA MET A 58 -2.61 8.44 -1.61
C MET A 58 -3.88 9.15 -2.10
N SER A 59 -3.80 10.47 -2.24
CA SER A 59 -4.86 11.29 -2.83
C SER A 59 -4.84 11.22 -4.36
N ALA A 60 -5.82 11.86 -5.01
CA ALA A 60 -5.97 11.81 -6.45
C ALA A 60 -4.71 12.26 -7.21
N ASP A 61 -4.38 11.52 -8.27
CA ASP A 61 -3.23 11.79 -9.15
C ASP A 61 -1.86 11.79 -8.46
N ALA A 62 -1.77 11.24 -7.24
CA ALA A 62 -0.49 11.00 -6.60
C ALA A 62 0.23 9.81 -7.26
N THR A 63 1.55 9.89 -7.38
CA THR A 63 2.38 8.86 -8.00
C THR A 63 3.46 8.37 -7.05
N LEU A 64 3.46 7.06 -6.76
CA LEU A 64 4.52 6.38 -6.03
C LEU A 64 5.41 5.63 -7.02
N ASN A 65 6.70 5.96 -7.05
CA ASN A 65 7.69 5.24 -7.84
C ASN A 65 8.55 4.39 -6.89
N ILE A 66 8.56 3.09 -7.11
CA ILE A 66 9.40 2.14 -6.35
C ILE A 66 10.61 1.85 -7.23
N ASP A 67 11.71 2.57 -7.01
CA ASP A 67 12.90 2.50 -7.85
C ASP A 67 13.82 1.35 -7.47
N LYS A 68 13.88 1.03 -6.19
CA LYS A 68 14.61 -0.10 -5.67
C LYS A 68 13.95 -0.65 -4.42
N CYS A 69 13.78 -1.94 -4.35
CA CYS A 69 13.31 -2.59 -3.13
C CYS A 69 13.86 -4.01 -3.04
N ASP A 70 14.37 -4.35 -1.87
CA ASP A 70 14.86 -5.67 -1.54
C ASP A 70 13.80 -6.49 -0.78
N THR A 71 14.22 -7.56 -0.15
CA THR A 71 13.36 -8.43 0.64
C THR A 71 12.94 -7.78 1.96
N LEU A 72 11.64 -7.68 2.20
CA LEU A 72 11.05 -7.32 3.49
C LEU A 72 10.55 -8.58 4.18
N THR A 73 11.16 -8.94 5.28
CA THR A 73 10.76 -10.08 6.10
C THR A 73 9.95 -9.60 7.30
N SER A 74 8.97 -10.39 7.74
CA SER A 74 8.15 -10.09 8.91
C SER A 74 7.45 -8.72 8.87
N VAL A 75 6.78 -8.44 7.74
CA VAL A 75 5.96 -7.24 7.58
C VAL A 75 4.62 -7.45 8.28
N ASN A 76 4.26 -6.55 9.20
CA ASN A 76 2.95 -6.54 9.83
C ASN A 76 2.30 -5.18 9.62
N ILE A 77 1.12 -5.17 9.03
CA ILE A 77 0.38 -3.95 8.72
C ILE A 77 -1.00 -4.05 9.35
N SER A 78 -1.43 -3.01 10.06
CA SER A 78 -2.74 -2.96 10.69
C SER A 78 -3.40 -1.59 10.61
N ALA A 79 -4.65 -1.53 10.16
CA ALA A 79 -5.47 -0.31 10.11
C ALA A 79 -6.94 -0.66 9.82
N ASN A 80 -7.82 0.35 9.68
CA ASN A 80 -9.13 0.11 9.08
C ASN A 80 -8.99 -0.37 7.63
N ASN A 81 -8.20 0.36 6.82
CA ASN A 81 -7.83 -0.04 5.47
C ASN A 81 -6.33 -0.36 5.45
N ALA A 82 -6.00 -1.62 5.38
CA ALA A 82 -4.62 -2.10 5.39
C ALA A 82 -4.24 -2.66 4.03
N GLY A 83 -3.14 -2.20 3.48
CA GLY A 83 -2.59 -2.67 2.18
C GLY A 83 -1.11 -2.99 2.26
N GLY A 84 -0.66 -3.99 1.55
CA GLY A 84 0.75 -4.39 1.51
C GLY A 84 1.66 -3.26 1.04
N LEU A 85 1.23 -2.44 0.09
CA LEU A 85 1.99 -1.27 -0.36
C LEU A 85 1.35 0.03 0.13
N VAL A 86 0.03 0.16 -0.05
CA VAL A 86 -0.73 1.39 0.23
C VAL A 86 -2.04 1.05 0.96
N GLY A 87 -2.32 1.75 2.04
CA GLY A 87 -3.56 1.53 2.80
C GLY A 87 -4.80 1.92 2.01
N SER A 88 -4.84 3.15 1.49
CA SER A 88 -5.94 3.65 0.66
C SER A 88 -5.39 4.53 -0.47
N ALA A 89 -5.97 4.43 -1.65
CA ALA A 89 -5.61 5.24 -2.81
C ALA A 89 -6.83 5.69 -3.60
N GLU A 90 -6.75 6.88 -4.19
CA GLU A 90 -7.75 7.43 -5.11
C GLU A 90 -7.09 7.87 -6.41
N ASN A 91 -7.47 7.28 -7.56
CA ASN A 91 -6.89 7.57 -8.88
C ASN A 91 -5.35 7.64 -8.91
N ALA A 92 -4.70 7.05 -7.92
CA ALA A 92 -3.26 7.13 -7.74
C ALA A 92 -2.53 6.12 -8.63
N GLU A 93 -1.27 6.39 -8.92
CA GLU A 93 -0.43 5.52 -9.73
C GLU A 93 0.72 4.95 -8.89
N ILE A 94 1.01 3.65 -9.09
CA ILE A 94 2.24 3.04 -8.60
C ILE A 94 3.05 2.57 -9.80
N ASN A 95 4.29 3.03 -9.89
CA ASN A 95 5.26 2.57 -10.86
C ASN A 95 6.34 1.77 -10.15
N VAL A 96 6.69 0.64 -10.74
CA VAL A 96 7.77 -0.23 -10.26
C VAL A 96 8.89 -0.17 -11.28
N GLY A 97 10.07 0.22 -10.84
CA GLY A 97 11.25 0.35 -11.68
C GLY A 97 11.68 -0.99 -12.32
N GLU A 98 12.33 -0.90 -13.46
CA GLU A 98 12.85 -2.09 -14.16
C GLU A 98 13.84 -2.85 -13.27
N GLY A 99 13.65 -4.17 -13.17
CA GLY A 99 14.51 -5.03 -12.36
C GLY A 99 14.25 -4.99 -10.84
N VAL A 100 13.25 -4.25 -10.38
CA VAL A 100 12.86 -4.28 -8.97
C VAL A 100 12.26 -5.64 -8.63
N THR A 101 12.84 -6.30 -7.63
CA THR A 101 12.35 -7.57 -7.10
C THR A 101 12.01 -7.41 -5.62
N LEU A 102 10.82 -6.94 -5.36
CA LEU A 102 10.31 -6.85 -3.99
C LEU A 102 9.79 -8.21 -3.53
N THR A 103 10.35 -8.73 -2.46
CA THR A 103 9.80 -9.90 -1.76
C THR A 103 9.29 -9.44 -0.39
N MET A 104 8.01 -9.68 -0.10
CA MET A 104 7.41 -9.39 1.20
C MET A 104 6.77 -10.63 1.80
N THR A 105 7.01 -10.87 3.09
CA THR A 105 6.35 -11.92 3.87
C THR A 105 5.80 -11.33 5.17
N GLY A 106 4.61 -11.73 5.56
CA GLY A 106 4.02 -11.22 6.80
C GLY A 106 2.49 -11.21 6.80
N SER A 107 1.92 -10.23 7.46
CA SER A 107 0.48 -10.09 7.63
C SER A 107 -0.04 -8.68 7.32
N VAL A 108 -1.25 -8.64 6.77
CA VAL A 108 -2.03 -7.41 6.56
C VAL A 108 -3.38 -7.60 7.24
N THR A 109 -3.65 -6.81 8.25
CA THR A 109 -4.88 -6.90 9.03
C THR A 109 -5.68 -5.61 8.92
N GLY A 110 -6.84 -5.68 8.29
CA GLY A 110 -7.76 -4.56 8.13
C GLY A 110 -9.05 -4.78 8.89
N SER A 111 -9.53 -3.80 9.66
CA SER A 111 -10.85 -3.91 10.28
C SER A 111 -12.00 -3.66 9.29
N VAL A 112 -11.74 -2.95 8.20
CA VAL A 112 -12.69 -2.69 7.12
C VAL A 112 -12.24 -3.37 5.82
N THR A 113 -10.98 -3.16 5.41
CA THR A 113 -10.43 -3.76 4.21
C THR A 113 -8.99 -4.22 4.39
N ALA A 114 -8.63 -5.38 3.85
CA ALA A 114 -7.25 -5.86 3.80
C ALA A 114 -6.91 -6.36 2.39
N GLY A 115 -5.85 -5.82 1.79
CA GLY A 115 -5.41 -6.19 0.45
C GLY A 115 -3.91 -6.40 0.34
N GLY A 116 -3.48 -7.29 -0.53
CA GLY A 116 -2.07 -7.57 -0.74
C GLY A 116 -1.28 -6.37 -1.28
N LEU A 117 -1.89 -5.56 -2.15
CA LEU A 117 -1.29 -4.29 -2.63
C LEU A 117 -1.97 -3.09 -1.97
N PHE A 118 -3.29 -3.00 -2.08
CA PHE A 118 -4.10 -1.88 -1.57
C PHE A 118 -5.16 -2.40 -0.60
N GLY A 119 -5.32 -1.74 0.54
CA GLY A 119 -6.49 -1.96 1.38
C GLY A 119 -7.76 -1.51 0.67
N SER A 120 -7.76 -0.29 0.16
CA SER A 120 -8.85 0.30 -0.61
C SER A 120 -8.30 1.06 -1.81
N TYR A 121 -8.95 0.92 -2.96
CA TYR A 121 -8.65 1.72 -4.14
C TYR A 121 -9.95 2.28 -4.72
N THR A 122 -10.02 3.60 -4.84
CA THR A 122 -11.16 4.31 -5.42
C THR A 122 -10.80 4.84 -6.80
N TYR A 123 -11.65 4.56 -7.76
CA TYR A 123 -11.57 5.06 -9.12
C TYR A 123 -12.71 6.05 -9.35
N SER A 124 -12.40 7.33 -9.56
CA SER A 124 -13.40 8.39 -9.67
C SER A 124 -13.39 9.13 -11.02
N LYS A 125 -12.48 8.78 -11.93
CA LYS A 125 -12.38 9.43 -13.25
C LYS A 125 -13.14 8.63 -14.31
N ALA A 126 -13.84 9.36 -15.18
CA ALA A 126 -14.62 8.79 -16.29
C ALA A 126 -13.76 8.15 -17.41
N ASP A 127 -12.46 8.41 -17.42
CA ASP A 127 -11.56 7.84 -18.42
C ASP A 127 -11.20 6.39 -18.08
N GLU A 128 -11.33 5.49 -19.04
CA GLU A 128 -10.97 4.08 -18.91
C GLU A 128 -9.46 3.93 -18.58
N LYS A 129 -9.11 3.93 -17.31
CA LYS A 129 -7.79 3.47 -16.89
C LYS A 129 -7.87 2.00 -16.52
N THR A 130 -7.04 1.21 -17.16
CA THR A 130 -6.78 -0.17 -16.75
C THR A 130 -5.73 -0.15 -15.64
N PHE A 131 -6.02 -0.81 -14.52
CA PHE A 131 -4.99 -1.09 -13.53
C PHE A 131 -4.07 -2.18 -14.09
N ASP A 132 -2.85 -1.78 -14.47
CA ASP A 132 -1.88 -2.70 -15.07
C ASP A 132 -1.12 -3.47 -13.99
N ILE A 133 -1.59 -4.68 -13.72
CA ILE A 133 -0.94 -5.58 -12.76
C ILE A 133 0.42 -6.09 -13.24
N SER A 134 0.73 -5.99 -14.52
CA SER A 134 2.03 -6.44 -15.05
C SER A 134 3.21 -5.64 -14.49
N LYS A 135 2.98 -4.39 -14.10
CA LYS A 135 3.95 -3.54 -13.40
C LYS A 135 4.50 -4.17 -12.12
N PHE A 136 3.75 -5.11 -11.53
CA PHE A 136 4.12 -5.79 -10.29
C PHE A 136 4.71 -7.19 -10.52
N SER A 137 5.06 -7.55 -11.73
CA SER A 137 5.54 -8.89 -12.11
C SER A 137 6.82 -9.32 -11.39
N GLY A 138 7.66 -8.38 -10.97
CA GLY A 138 8.86 -8.63 -10.15
C GLY A 138 8.60 -8.81 -8.66
N MET A 139 7.35 -8.59 -8.21
CA MET A 139 7.01 -8.66 -6.79
C MET A 139 6.56 -10.05 -6.38
N LYS A 140 7.07 -10.52 -5.24
CA LYS A 140 6.65 -11.76 -4.58
C LYS A 140 6.09 -11.43 -3.20
N MET A 141 4.79 -11.52 -3.07
CA MET A 141 4.10 -11.16 -1.84
C MET A 141 3.42 -12.39 -1.22
N ALA A 142 3.95 -12.85 -0.10
CA ALA A 142 3.37 -13.91 0.73
C ALA A 142 2.79 -13.26 2.00
N LEU A 143 1.72 -12.47 1.81
CA LEU A 143 1.04 -11.76 2.89
C LEU A 143 -0.25 -12.49 3.25
N ALA A 144 -0.40 -12.81 4.53
CA ALA A 144 -1.65 -13.30 5.08
C ALA A 144 -2.59 -12.10 5.31
N CYS A 145 -3.53 -11.89 4.40
CA CYS A 145 -4.55 -10.84 4.55
C CYS A 145 -5.70 -11.35 5.41
N SER A 146 -6.07 -10.61 6.44
CA SER A 146 -7.16 -10.98 7.35
C SER A 146 -7.97 -9.75 7.78
N SER A 147 -9.21 -10.02 8.19
CA SER A 147 -10.02 -9.04 8.90
C SER A 147 -9.68 -9.08 10.39
N GLY A 148 -9.41 -7.92 10.99
CA GLY A 148 -9.21 -7.78 12.43
C GLY A 148 -10.49 -7.74 13.24
N ASP A 149 -11.65 -7.66 12.57
CA ASP A 149 -12.96 -7.62 13.22
C ASP A 149 -13.81 -8.84 12.81
N THR A 150 -14.62 -9.33 13.73
CA THR A 150 -15.59 -10.40 13.51
C THR A 150 -16.86 -9.92 12.78
N ALA A 151 -16.89 -8.65 12.38
CA ALA A 151 -18.00 -8.08 11.63
C ALA A 151 -18.04 -8.65 10.20
N ASP A 152 -19.21 -9.09 9.77
CA ASP A 152 -19.50 -9.71 8.45
C ASP A 152 -19.26 -8.82 7.22
N SER A 153 -18.62 -7.65 7.40
CA SER A 153 -18.49 -6.61 6.37
C SER A 153 -17.05 -6.30 5.91
N ALA A 154 -16.05 -6.97 6.46
CA ALA A 154 -14.67 -6.69 6.06
C ALA A 154 -14.32 -7.36 4.73
N ALA A 155 -13.84 -6.58 3.77
CA ALA A 155 -13.41 -7.10 2.47
C ALA A 155 -11.92 -7.46 2.51
N VAL A 156 -11.59 -8.69 2.08
CA VAL A 156 -10.21 -9.19 2.01
C VAL A 156 -9.90 -9.69 0.61
N GLY A 157 -8.79 -9.24 0.05
CA GLY A 157 -8.38 -9.62 -1.30
C GLY A 157 -6.86 -9.70 -1.47
N SER A 158 -6.41 -10.50 -2.44
CA SER A 158 -4.97 -10.67 -2.71
C SER A 158 -4.32 -9.44 -3.37
N VAL A 159 -5.07 -8.59 -4.03
CA VAL A 159 -4.60 -7.35 -4.66
C VAL A 159 -5.26 -6.16 -3.98
N PHE A 160 -6.58 -6.08 -4.05
CA PHE A 160 -7.38 -5.04 -3.40
C PHE A 160 -8.21 -5.67 -2.28
N GLY A 161 -8.27 -5.04 -1.11
CA GLY A 161 -9.32 -5.32 -0.14
C GLY A 161 -10.68 -4.91 -0.72
N VAL A 162 -10.78 -3.68 -1.23
CA VAL A 162 -11.93 -3.20 -1.99
C VAL A 162 -11.49 -2.34 -3.18
N LEU A 163 -12.19 -2.49 -4.29
CA LEU A 163 -12.06 -1.64 -5.48
C LEU A 163 -13.40 -0.92 -5.70
N ILE A 164 -13.37 0.40 -5.68
CA ILE A 164 -14.55 1.25 -5.81
C ILE A 164 -14.47 2.02 -7.13
N ASN A 165 -15.50 1.91 -7.96
CA ASN A 165 -15.68 2.77 -9.12
C ASN A 165 -16.78 3.80 -8.80
N SER A 166 -16.40 5.07 -8.65
CA SER A 166 -17.32 6.17 -8.40
C SER A 166 -17.57 7.04 -9.65
N ALA A 167 -17.01 6.69 -10.79
CA ALA A 167 -17.18 7.44 -12.05
C ALA A 167 -18.61 7.42 -12.58
N ASP A 168 -19.38 6.38 -12.27
CA ASP A 168 -20.77 6.21 -12.76
C ASP A 168 -21.84 6.94 -11.92
N SER A 169 -21.46 7.64 -10.85
CA SER A 169 -22.42 8.31 -9.97
C SER A 169 -22.81 9.73 -10.41
N VAL A 170 -22.32 10.20 -11.56
CA VAL A 170 -22.68 11.50 -12.13
C VAL A 170 -23.46 11.27 -13.43
N LYS A 171 -24.75 11.02 -13.30
CA LYS A 171 -25.74 11.22 -14.37
C LYS A 171 -26.70 12.31 -13.98
#